data_71d06a80cd7121bcebbcbe9fadd31aa5
#
_entry.id   71d06a80cd7121bcebbcbe9fadd31aa5
#
_cell.length_a   1.000
_cell.length_b   1.000
_cell.length_c   1.000
_cell.angle_alpha   90.00
_cell.angle_beta   90.00
_cell.angle_gamma   90.00
#
_symmetry.space_group_name_H-M   'P 1'
#
loop_
_entity.id
_entity.type
_entity.pdbx_description
1 polymer ?
#
loop_
_entity_poly.entity_id
_entity_poly.type
_entity_poly.pdbx_seq_one_letter_code
_entity_poly.pdbx_strand_id
1 'polypeptide(L)'
;MSHTNLAKETLLQFMQAMYAWERKATRNLRNKADKEILKDELAAIFNQFCTSKKTLRAREVSLSIRFPFDYKLETHPIVAEEHDGNQAYFYIKENRSGIEALYRFQMVFQKEKWWINKKEWLDDGKWINSFL
;
A
#
# COMPACT_ATOMS: atom_id res chain seq x y z
N MET A 1 -25.32 -0.99 4.33
CA MET A 1 -23.85 -0.81 4.38
C MET A 1 -23.35 -0.22 3.08
N SER A 2 -22.66 0.87 3.13
CA SER A 2 -22.14 1.48 1.91
C SER A 2 -20.87 0.77 1.44
N HIS A 3 -20.59 0.81 0.14
CA HIS A 3 -19.36 0.29 -0.44
C HIS A 3 -18.13 0.95 0.17
N THR A 4 -18.24 2.18 0.67
CA THR A 4 -17.14 2.97 1.18
C THR A 4 -16.49 2.38 2.44
N ASN A 5 -17.28 1.78 3.33
CA ASN A 5 -16.74 1.12 4.51
C ASN A 5 -15.90 -0.10 4.14
N LEU A 6 -16.33 -0.82 3.10
CA LEU A 6 -15.59 -1.99 2.60
C LEU A 6 -14.27 -1.58 1.94
N ALA A 7 -14.24 -0.43 1.28
CA ALA A 7 -13.01 0.11 0.69
C ALA A 7 -11.97 0.37 1.79
N LYS A 8 -12.37 1.02 2.86
CA LYS A 8 -11.48 1.31 3.99
C LYS A 8 -10.96 0.04 4.65
N GLU A 9 -11.87 -0.93 4.90
CA GLU A 9 -11.48 -2.21 5.46
C GLU A 9 -10.45 -2.92 4.59
N THR A 10 -10.68 -2.93 3.28
CA THR A 10 -9.75 -3.55 2.32
C THR A 10 -8.37 -2.89 2.40
N LEU A 11 -8.31 -1.57 2.44
CA LEU A 11 -7.06 -0.85 2.56
C LEU A 11 -6.35 -1.17 3.87
N LEU A 12 -7.08 -1.19 4.98
CA LEU A 12 -6.49 -1.51 6.29
C LEU A 12 -5.96 -2.94 6.33
N GLN A 13 -6.68 -3.90 5.76
CA GLN A 13 -6.22 -5.29 5.66
C GLN A 13 -4.93 -5.39 4.83
N PHE A 14 -4.89 -4.65 3.71
CA PHE A 14 -3.68 -4.58 2.89
C PHE A 14 -2.50 -4.01 3.68
N MET A 15 -2.71 -2.91 4.40
CA MET A 15 -1.64 -2.29 5.20
C MET A 15 -1.14 -3.21 6.29
N GLN A 16 -2.03 -3.96 6.95
CA GLN A 16 -1.64 -4.96 7.96
C GLN A 16 -0.81 -6.08 7.34
N ALA A 17 -1.23 -6.59 6.18
CA ALA A 17 -0.50 -7.64 5.48
C ALA A 17 0.88 -7.17 5.05
N MET A 18 0.98 -5.95 4.54
CA MET A 18 2.26 -5.36 4.12
C MET A 18 3.18 -5.11 5.31
N TYR A 19 2.66 -4.65 6.42
CA TYR A 19 3.46 -4.43 7.62
C TYR A 19 4.03 -5.77 8.13
N ALA A 20 3.21 -6.81 8.19
CA ALA A 20 3.67 -8.13 8.58
C ALA A 20 4.76 -8.65 7.64
N TRP A 21 4.57 -8.45 6.31
CA TRP A 21 5.56 -8.83 5.32
C TRP A 21 6.88 -8.05 5.49
N GLU A 22 6.81 -6.74 5.70
CA GLU A 22 7.99 -5.90 5.91
C GLU A 22 8.80 -6.35 7.13
N ARG A 23 8.13 -6.68 8.22
CA ARG A 23 8.77 -7.20 9.43
C ARG A 23 9.47 -8.53 9.17
N LYS A 24 8.79 -9.43 8.47
CA LYS A 24 9.34 -10.75 8.12
C LYS A 24 10.53 -10.59 7.18
N ALA A 25 10.42 -9.75 6.17
CA ALA A 25 11.46 -9.52 5.18
C ALA A 25 12.73 -8.95 5.82
N THR A 26 12.59 -8.04 6.78
CA THR A 26 13.74 -7.47 7.50
C THR A 26 14.56 -8.54 8.21
N ARG A 27 13.91 -9.60 8.71
CA ARG A 27 14.57 -10.69 9.43
C ARG A 27 15.16 -11.75 8.52
N ASN A 28 14.62 -11.92 7.32
CA ASN A 28 14.87 -13.09 6.48
C ASN A 28 15.51 -12.80 5.11
N LEU A 29 15.95 -11.58 4.84
CA LEU A 29 16.61 -11.22 3.58
C LEU A 29 18.09 -11.62 3.57
N ARG A 30 18.40 -12.87 3.88
CA ARG A 30 19.81 -13.32 4.05
C ARG A 30 20.33 -14.13 2.89
N ASN A 31 19.48 -14.89 2.20
CA ASN A 31 19.90 -15.75 1.12
C ASN A 31 18.89 -15.75 -0.02
N LYS A 32 19.27 -16.39 -1.15
CA LYS A 32 18.45 -16.40 -2.36
C LYS A 32 17.14 -17.14 -2.16
N ALA A 33 17.13 -18.24 -1.40
CA ALA A 33 15.91 -19.02 -1.16
C ALA A 33 14.89 -18.19 -0.37
N ASP A 34 15.34 -17.48 0.66
CA ASP A 34 14.47 -16.61 1.46
C ASP A 34 13.90 -15.47 0.61
N LYS A 35 14.71 -14.90 -0.29
CA LYS A 35 14.25 -13.84 -1.20
C LYS A 35 13.14 -14.32 -2.13
N GLU A 36 13.24 -15.55 -2.65
CA GLU A 36 12.19 -16.11 -3.51
C GLU A 36 10.89 -16.33 -2.75
N ILE A 37 10.95 -16.81 -1.51
CA ILE A 37 9.77 -16.95 -0.66
C ILE A 37 9.12 -15.59 -0.41
N LEU A 38 9.93 -14.57 -0.08
CA LEU A 38 9.42 -13.23 0.16
C LEU A 38 8.79 -12.61 -1.08
N LYS A 39 9.35 -12.84 -2.25
CA LYS A 39 8.75 -12.40 -3.52
C LYS A 39 7.40 -13.05 -3.75
N ASP A 40 7.29 -14.36 -3.53
CA ASP A 40 6.05 -15.09 -3.71
C ASP A 40 4.97 -14.60 -2.74
N GLU A 41 5.35 -14.35 -1.50
CA GLU A 41 4.43 -13.80 -0.50
C GLU A 41 3.97 -12.39 -0.87
N LEU A 42 4.87 -11.55 -1.34
CA LEU A 42 4.52 -10.20 -1.77
C LEU A 42 3.58 -10.23 -2.98
N ALA A 43 3.86 -11.09 -3.95
CA ALA A 43 3.00 -11.28 -5.11
C ALA A 43 1.60 -11.71 -4.69
N ALA A 44 1.49 -12.62 -3.71
CA ALA A 44 0.19 -13.06 -3.19
C ALA A 44 -0.59 -11.91 -2.56
N ILE A 45 0.07 -11.05 -1.78
CA ILE A 45 -0.57 -9.87 -1.20
C ILE A 45 -1.08 -8.93 -2.30
N PHE A 46 -0.24 -8.63 -3.29
CA PHE A 46 -0.62 -7.74 -4.38
C PHE A 46 -1.75 -8.33 -5.23
N ASN A 47 -1.72 -9.63 -5.49
CA ASN A 47 -2.79 -10.30 -6.24
C ASN A 47 -4.13 -10.26 -5.49
N GLN A 48 -4.10 -10.28 -4.18
CA GLN A 48 -5.31 -10.23 -3.35
C GLN A 48 -5.93 -8.84 -3.30
N PHE A 49 -5.11 -7.79 -3.27
CA PHE A 49 -5.56 -6.43 -2.94
C PHE A 49 -5.44 -5.41 -4.06
N CYS A 50 -4.62 -5.66 -5.05
CA CYS A 50 -4.21 -4.63 -6.01
C CYS A 50 -4.55 -4.97 -7.44
N THR A 51 -4.80 -3.93 -8.26
CA THR A 51 -4.88 -4.10 -9.71
C THR A 51 -3.50 -4.48 -10.26
N SER A 52 -3.45 -4.92 -11.52
CA SER A 52 -2.21 -5.46 -12.10
C SER A 52 -1.28 -4.42 -12.73
N LYS A 53 -1.37 -3.16 -12.32
CA LYS A 53 -0.51 -2.09 -12.85
C LYS A 53 0.94 -2.29 -12.44
N LYS A 54 1.84 -2.32 -13.42
CA LYS A 54 3.28 -2.54 -13.18
C LYS A 54 3.91 -1.47 -12.29
N THR A 55 3.56 -0.20 -12.51
CA THR A 55 4.09 0.91 -11.71
C THR A 55 3.71 0.75 -10.24
N LEU A 56 2.45 0.39 -9.99
CA LEU A 56 1.95 0.17 -8.64
C LEU A 56 2.69 -0.96 -7.94
N ARG A 57 3.02 -2.03 -8.67
CA ARG A 57 3.57 -3.27 -8.16
C ARG A 57 5.09 -3.40 -8.35
N ALA A 58 5.79 -2.29 -8.55
CA ALA A 58 7.22 -2.30 -8.85
C ALA A 58 8.06 -3.01 -7.79
N ARG A 59 7.60 -3.04 -6.54
CA ARG A 59 8.30 -3.69 -5.42
C ARG A 59 8.43 -5.20 -5.61
N GLU A 60 7.57 -5.83 -6.41
CA GLU A 60 7.69 -7.26 -6.74
C GLU A 60 8.98 -7.56 -7.50
N VAL A 61 9.44 -6.62 -8.31
CA VAL A 61 10.66 -6.79 -9.13
C VAL A 61 11.90 -6.49 -8.30
N SER A 62 11.84 -5.46 -7.48
CA SER A 62 12.98 -5.04 -6.66
C SER A 62 12.55 -4.99 -5.19
N LEU A 63 12.87 -6.02 -4.44
CA LEU A 63 12.57 -6.09 -3.01
C LEU A 63 13.34 -4.99 -2.29
N SER A 64 12.62 -3.98 -1.83
CA SER A 64 13.20 -2.92 -1.04
C SER A 64 12.46 -2.78 0.28
N ILE A 65 13.21 -2.62 1.35
CA ILE A 65 12.65 -2.47 2.69
C ILE A 65 13.30 -1.25 3.31
N ARG A 66 12.47 -0.32 3.77
CA ARG A 66 12.93 0.88 4.43
C ARG A 66 12.58 0.84 5.91
N PHE A 67 13.35 1.51 6.70
CA PHE A 67 13.08 1.68 8.11
C PHE A 67 13.01 3.18 8.43
N PRO A 68 11.96 3.66 9.13
CA PRO A 68 10.78 2.90 9.60
C PRO A 68 9.95 2.34 8.46
N PHE A 69 9.16 1.30 8.76
CA PHE A 69 8.36 0.58 7.76
C PHE A 69 7.31 1.49 7.10
N ASP A 70 6.99 1.20 5.83
CA ASP A 70 6.06 2.00 5.04
C ASP A 70 4.59 1.83 5.45
N TYR A 71 4.26 0.73 6.15
CA TYR A 71 2.86 0.37 6.41
C TYR A 71 2.50 0.24 7.88
N LYS A 72 3.29 0.84 8.76
CA LYS A 72 2.98 0.87 10.18
C LYS A 72 1.89 1.92 10.44
N LEU A 73 0.67 1.46 10.78
CA LEU A 73 -0.49 2.34 10.95
C LEU A 73 -0.30 3.46 11.97
N GLU A 74 0.48 3.22 13.02
CA GLU A 74 0.74 4.23 14.05
C GLU A 74 1.46 5.46 13.49
N THR A 75 2.31 5.27 12.49
CA THR A 75 3.08 6.34 11.86
C THR A 75 2.52 6.76 10.50
N HIS A 76 1.50 6.05 10.01
CA HIS A 76 0.87 6.29 8.71
C HIS A 76 -0.65 6.31 8.86
N PRO A 77 -1.24 7.23 9.66
CA PRO A 77 -2.68 7.26 9.87
C PRO A 77 -3.42 7.74 8.62
N ILE A 78 -4.63 7.24 8.44
CA ILE A 78 -5.56 7.76 7.44
C ILE A 78 -6.12 9.07 8.00
N VAL A 79 -5.87 10.18 7.33
CA VAL A 79 -6.26 11.50 7.81
C VAL A 79 -7.45 12.11 7.07
N ALA A 80 -7.81 11.57 5.90
CA ALA A 80 -8.97 12.03 5.14
C ALA A 80 -9.44 10.95 4.18
N GLU A 81 -10.68 11.04 3.74
CA GLU A 81 -11.32 10.12 2.80
C GLU A 81 -12.17 10.91 1.81
N GLU A 82 -12.19 10.45 0.57
CA GLU A 82 -13.10 10.94 -0.46
C GLU A 82 -13.73 9.75 -1.15
N HIS A 83 -15.04 9.83 -1.42
CA HIS A 83 -15.80 8.75 -2.03
C HIS A 83 -16.57 9.26 -3.23
N ASP A 84 -16.49 8.55 -4.35
CA ASP A 84 -17.20 8.90 -5.58
C ASP A 84 -17.62 7.62 -6.31
N GLY A 85 -18.80 7.10 -5.93
CA GLY A 85 -19.35 5.89 -6.55
C GLY A 85 -18.44 4.68 -6.41
N ASN A 86 -17.87 4.25 -7.53
CA ASN A 86 -16.99 3.09 -7.58
C ASN A 86 -15.52 3.42 -7.35
N GLN A 87 -15.23 4.63 -6.86
CA GLN A 87 -13.89 5.07 -6.53
C GLN A 87 -13.84 5.64 -5.12
N ALA A 88 -12.70 5.50 -4.48
CA ALA A 88 -12.45 6.11 -3.17
C ALA A 88 -10.99 6.50 -3.08
N TYR A 89 -10.71 7.62 -2.40
CA TYR A 89 -9.37 8.05 -2.08
C TYR A 89 -9.18 8.07 -0.58
N PHE A 90 -8.06 7.54 -0.12
CA PHE A 90 -7.68 7.59 1.29
C PHE A 90 -6.34 8.29 1.42
N TYR A 91 -6.31 9.35 2.22
CA TYR A 91 -5.13 10.18 2.41
C TYR A 91 -4.40 9.74 3.66
N ILE A 92 -3.11 9.49 3.53
CA ILE A 92 -2.26 8.98 4.59
C ILE A 92 -1.12 9.97 4.84
N LYS A 93 -1.00 10.40 6.09
CA LYS A 93 0.08 11.27 6.51
C LYS A 93 1.22 10.42 7.05
N GLU A 94 2.39 10.57 6.45
CA GLU A 94 3.59 9.88 6.91
C GLU A 94 4.49 10.88 7.64
N ASN A 95 4.97 10.48 8.83
CA ASN A 95 6.00 11.22 9.52
C ASN A 95 7.23 10.34 9.63
N ARG A 96 8.28 10.72 8.89
CA ARG A 96 9.53 9.96 8.85
C ARG A 96 10.66 10.87 9.32
N SER A 97 11.13 10.63 10.54
CA SER A 97 12.23 11.40 11.16
C SER A 97 11.96 12.91 11.19
N GLY A 98 10.73 13.30 11.50
CA GLY A 98 10.33 14.70 11.55
C GLY A 98 9.93 15.32 10.21
N ILE A 99 10.09 14.59 9.11
CA ILE A 99 9.67 15.04 7.78
C ILE A 99 8.29 14.46 7.50
N GLU A 100 7.33 15.34 7.24
CA GLU A 100 5.96 14.94 6.91
C GLU A 100 5.79 14.80 5.41
N ALA A 101 5.11 13.74 4.99
CA ALA A 101 4.71 13.53 3.61
C ALA A 101 3.23 13.12 3.58
N LEU A 102 2.56 13.48 2.49
CA LEU A 102 1.17 13.10 2.28
C LEU A 102 1.08 12.17 1.10
N TYR A 103 0.47 11.00 1.32
CA TYR A 103 0.19 10.00 0.29
C TYR A 103 -1.31 9.83 0.15
N ARG A 104 -1.74 9.32 -0.97
CA ARG A 104 -3.12 8.88 -1.13
C ARG A 104 -3.17 7.60 -1.92
N PHE A 105 -4.14 6.74 -1.56
CA PHE A 105 -4.45 5.53 -2.28
C PHE A 105 -5.77 5.71 -3.01
N GLN A 106 -5.79 5.39 -4.30
CA GLN A 106 -7.04 5.29 -5.03
C GLN A 106 -7.50 3.84 -5.00
N MET A 107 -8.73 3.64 -4.51
CA MET A 107 -9.40 2.36 -4.54
C MET A 107 -10.45 2.37 -5.64
N VAL A 108 -10.62 1.26 -6.33
CA VAL A 108 -11.67 1.10 -7.35
C VAL A 108 -12.49 -0.14 -7.03
N PHE A 109 -13.81 -0.03 -7.24
CA PHE A 109 -14.72 -1.16 -7.06
C PHE A 109 -15.00 -1.77 -8.43
N GLN A 110 -14.60 -3.03 -8.61
CA GLN A 110 -14.83 -3.78 -9.83
C GLN A 110 -14.84 -5.28 -9.51
N LYS A 111 -15.58 -6.04 -10.28
CA LYS A 111 -15.72 -7.50 -10.06
C LYS A 111 -16.16 -7.79 -8.63
N GLU A 112 -17.12 -7.01 -8.13
CA GLU A 112 -17.73 -7.15 -6.81
C GLU A 112 -16.75 -6.98 -5.63
N LYS A 113 -15.64 -6.27 -5.85
CA LYS A 113 -14.59 -6.14 -4.86
C LYS A 113 -13.88 -4.79 -5.00
N TRP A 114 -13.35 -4.28 -3.89
CA TRP A 114 -12.49 -3.12 -3.89
C TRP A 114 -11.04 -3.53 -4.12
N TRP A 115 -10.36 -2.76 -4.97
CA TRP A 115 -8.97 -2.97 -5.34
C TRP A 115 -8.16 -1.70 -5.16
N ILE A 116 -6.92 -1.82 -4.71
CA ILE A 116 -5.97 -0.70 -4.72
C ILE A 116 -5.49 -0.52 -6.15
N ASN A 117 -5.72 0.68 -6.70
CA ASN A 117 -5.42 0.99 -8.10
C ASN A 117 -4.26 1.94 -8.29
N LYS A 118 -4.02 2.84 -7.35
CA LYS A 118 -2.92 3.80 -7.39
C LYS A 118 -2.45 4.12 -5.98
N LYS A 119 -1.16 4.42 -5.88
CA LYS A 119 -0.59 5.10 -4.72
C LYS A 119 0.11 6.34 -5.27
N GLU A 120 -0.15 7.50 -4.69
CA GLU A 120 0.42 8.76 -5.11
C GLU A 120 0.96 9.51 -3.89
N TRP A 121 1.95 10.37 -4.10
CA TRP A 121 2.43 11.26 -3.06
C TRP A 121 2.39 12.70 -3.55
N LEU A 122 2.23 13.62 -2.60
CA LEU A 122 2.11 15.04 -2.92
C LEU A 122 3.50 15.68 -2.93
N ASP A 123 3.89 16.22 -4.09
CA ASP A 123 5.16 16.90 -4.28
C ASP A 123 4.92 18.26 -4.93
N ASP A 124 5.23 19.32 -4.20
CA ASP A 124 5.10 20.71 -4.67
C ASP A 124 3.72 20.98 -5.30
N GLY A 125 2.68 20.59 -4.60
CA GLY A 125 1.30 20.80 -5.03
C GLY A 125 0.80 19.86 -6.12
N LYS A 126 1.61 18.85 -6.51
CA LYS A 126 1.23 17.88 -7.54
C LYS A 126 1.25 16.46 -6.98
N TRP A 127 0.27 15.67 -7.41
CA TRP A 127 0.22 14.25 -7.09
C TRP A 127 1.08 13.47 -8.08
N ILE A 128 2.03 12.71 -7.55
CA ILE A 128 2.98 11.92 -8.35
C ILE A 128 2.77 10.44 -8.06
N ASN A 129 2.73 9.62 -9.10
CA ASN A 129 2.58 8.18 -8.96
C ASN A 129 3.73 7.60 -8.14
N SER A 130 3.36 6.71 -7.22
CA SER A 130 4.29 5.98 -6.38
C SER A 130 4.01 4.48 -6.52
N PHE A 131 4.78 3.68 -5.82
CA PHE A 131 4.58 2.23 -5.77
C PHE A 131 4.33 1.78 -4.33
N LEU A 132 3.71 0.60 -4.22
CA LEU A 132 3.35 -0.02 -2.94
C LEU A 132 4.57 -0.59 -2.21
#